data_34521153901d5086fa867a3d09770e4a
#
_entry.id   34521153901d5086fa867a3d09770e4a
#
_cell.length_a   1.000
_cell.length_b   1.000
_cell.length_c   1.000
_cell.angle_alpha   90.00
_cell.angle_beta   90.00
_cell.angle_gamma   90.00
#
_symmetry.space_group_name_H-M   'P 1'
#
loop_
_entity.id
_entity.type
_entity.pdbx_description
1 polymer ?
#
loop_
_entity_poly.entity_id
_entity_poly.type
_entity_poly.pdbx_seq_one_letter_code
_entity_poly.pdbx_strand_id
1 'polypeptide(L)'
;MAVCRLDDLVVERGAAVVVDGRQVALFRLHDDRVRALSNRDPFSGAFVLCRGIVGDRAGRPVVVSPVYKQAFDLETGRCLDDDAVGVPVYETAVDHGVVHVTRPGTRALRP
;
A
#
# COMPACT_ATOMS: atom_id res chain seq x y z
N MET A 1 15.02 0.53 -0.01
CA MET A 1 15.18 0.66 1.45
C MET A 1 14.52 -0.52 2.15
N ALA A 2 15.29 -1.21 2.96
CA ALA A 2 14.74 -2.30 3.76
C ALA A 2 13.91 -1.72 4.90
N VAL A 3 12.68 -2.20 5.07
CA VAL A 3 11.76 -1.63 6.06
C VAL A 3 11.34 -2.59 7.15
N CYS A 4 11.29 -3.88 6.85
CA CYS A 4 10.94 -4.91 7.83
C CYS A 4 11.22 -6.29 7.25
N ARG A 5 10.99 -7.33 8.07
CA ARG A 5 11.00 -8.69 7.57
C ARG A 5 9.60 -9.08 7.12
N LEU A 6 9.52 -9.97 6.15
CA LEU A 6 8.22 -10.48 5.70
C LEU A 6 7.42 -11.08 6.88
N ASP A 7 8.12 -11.77 7.78
CA ASP A 7 7.46 -12.39 8.93
C ASP A 7 6.92 -11.38 9.95
N ASP A 8 7.32 -10.12 9.86
CA ASP A 8 6.76 -9.07 10.71
C ASP A 8 5.37 -8.64 10.23
N LEU A 9 4.98 -9.02 9.03
CA LEU A 9 3.68 -8.65 8.45
C LEU A 9 2.69 -9.79 8.61
N VAL A 10 1.50 -9.46 9.09
CA VAL A 10 0.40 -10.40 9.18
C VAL A 10 -0.34 -10.41 7.85
N VAL A 11 -0.63 -11.60 7.34
CA VAL A 11 -1.29 -11.76 6.04
C VAL A 11 -2.64 -11.03 6.04
N GLU A 12 -2.86 -10.21 5.02
CA GLU A 12 -4.07 -9.41 4.79
C GLU A 12 -4.35 -8.38 5.87
N ARG A 13 -3.31 -7.97 6.58
CA ARG A 13 -3.39 -6.84 7.50
C ARG A 13 -2.38 -5.78 7.10
N GLY A 14 -2.76 -4.53 7.29
CA GLY A 14 -1.89 -3.41 7.01
C GLY A 14 -0.94 -3.12 8.16
N ALA A 15 0.21 -2.58 7.81
CA ALA A 15 1.18 -2.05 8.75
C ALA A 15 1.70 -0.73 8.20
N ALA A 16 2.07 0.18 9.06
CA ALA A 16 2.62 1.47 8.64
C ALA A 16 4.13 1.48 8.87
N VAL A 17 4.84 1.97 7.86
CA VAL A 17 6.27 2.23 7.96
C VAL A 17 6.56 3.64 7.47
N VAL A 18 7.75 4.15 7.78
CA VAL A 18 8.18 5.46 7.29
C VAL A 18 9.28 5.26 6.26
N VAL A 19 9.08 5.81 5.07
CA VAL A 19 10.06 5.78 3.99
C VAL A 19 10.33 7.22 3.57
N ASP A 20 11.54 7.68 3.77
CA ASP A 20 11.95 9.06 3.45
C ASP A 20 11.01 10.10 4.05
N GLY A 21 10.64 9.91 5.32
CA GLY A 21 9.78 10.84 6.04
C GLY A 21 8.29 10.73 5.72
N ARG A 22 7.89 9.78 4.90
CA ARG A 22 6.49 9.60 4.50
C ARG A 22 5.94 8.31 5.07
N GLN A 23 4.70 8.36 5.53
CA GLN A 23 4.03 7.16 6.02
C GLN A 23 3.54 6.32 4.86
N VAL A 24 3.92 5.05 4.86
CA VAL A 24 3.58 4.08 3.84
C VAL A 24 2.83 2.94 4.49
N ALA A 25 1.70 2.56 3.90
CA ALA A 25 0.95 1.39 4.32
C ALA A 25 1.46 0.17 3.56
N LEU A 26 1.81 -0.88 4.30
CA LEU A 26 2.25 -2.15 3.74
C LEU A 26 1.17 -3.20 3.94
N PHE A 27 0.98 -4.05 2.92
CA PHE A 27 0.02 -5.14 2.98
C PHE A 27 0.68 -6.41 2.45
N ARG A 28 0.68 -7.47 3.26
CA ARG A 28 1.11 -8.79 2.84
C ARG A 28 -0.12 -9.56 2.38
N LEU A 29 -0.14 -9.95 1.11
CA LEU A 29 -1.25 -10.68 0.54
C LEU A 29 -1.12 -12.18 0.85
N HIS A 30 -2.19 -12.92 0.60
CA HIS A 30 -2.25 -14.35 0.92
C HIS A 30 -1.22 -15.20 0.17
N ASP A 31 -0.69 -14.69 -0.95
CA ASP A 31 0.35 -15.37 -1.72
C ASP A 31 1.75 -14.83 -1.40
N ASP A 32 1.89 -14.10 -0.30
CA ASP A 32 3.12 -13.48 0.20
C ASP A 32 3.66 -12.33 -0.64
N ARG A 33 2.91 -11.90 -1.64
CA ARG A 33 3.24 -10.62 -2.30
C ARG A 33 3.01 -9.49 -1.31
N VAL A 34 3.86 -8.47 -1.39
CA VAL A 34 3.73 -7.27 -0.55
C VAL A 34 3.37 -6.10 -1.45
N ARG A 35 2.41 -5.32 -1.01
CA ARG A 35 2.01 -4.10 -1.70
C ARG A 35 2.18 -2.92 -0.75
N ALA A 36 2.55 -1.77 -1.31
CA ALA A 36 2.80 -0.57 -0.52
C ALA A 36 2.20 0.63 -1.21
N LEU A 37 1.50 1.45 -0.44
CA LEU A 37 0.97 2.70 -0.94
C LEU A 37 0.97 3.74 0.18
N SER A 38 0.74 5.01 -0.19
CA SER A 38 0.66 6.07 0.80
C SER A 38 -0.36 5.71 1.87
N ASN A 39 0.00 5.93 3.13
CA ASN A 39 -0.92 5.67 4.24
C ASN A 39 -2.01 6.72 4.38
N ARG A 40 -1.90 7.82 3.63
CA ARG A 40 -2.85 8.93 3.72
C ARG A 40 -4.07 8.67 2.86
N ASP A 41 -5.24 8.64 3.50
CA ASP A 41 -6.52 8.59 2.80
C ASP A 41 -6.77 9.96 2.16
N PRO A 42 -6.87 10.06 0.83
CA PRO A 42 -7.01 11.35 0.16
C PRO A 42 -8.37 12.01 0.39
N PHE A 43 -9.38 11.26 0.80
CA PHE A 43 -10.71 11.82 1.05
C PHE A 43 -10.81 12.46 2.43
N SER A 44 -10.21 11.83 3.44
CA SER A 44 -10.26 12.33 4.80
C SER A 44 -9.02 13.12 5.20
N GLY A 45 -7.90 12.88 4.53
CA GLY A 45 -6.61 13.42 4.93
C GLY A 45 -5.94 12.68 6.08
N ALA A 46 -6.59 11.67 6.64
CA ALA A 46 -6.05 10.92 7.77
C ALA A 46 -5.10 9.82 7.30
N PHE A 47 -4.10 9.52 8.14
CA PHE A 47 -3.11 8.49 7.86
C PHE A 47 -3.61 7.14 8.39
N VAL A 48 -4.55 6.54 7.68
CA VAL A 48 -5.32 5.38 8.18
C VAL A 48 -5.44 4.22 7.21
N LEU A 49 -4.86 4.30 6.00
CA LEU A 49 -5.06 3.20 5.04
C LEU A 49 -4.49 1.88 5.55
N CYS A 50 -3.44 1.91 6.37
CA CYS A 50 -2.91 0.68 6.99
C CYS A 50 -3.93 0.00 7.91
N ARG A 51 -4.96 0.70 8.34
CA ARG A 51 -6.03 0.15 9.18
C ARG A 51 -7.25 -0.30 8.37
N GLY A 52 -7.17 -0.17 7.05
CA GLY A 52 -8.25 -0.58 6.18
C GLY A 52 -8.37 -2.09 6.08
N ILE A 53 -9.45 -2.52 5.47
CA ILE A 53 -9.74 -3.94 5.28
C ILE A 53 -9.28 -4.35 3.90
N VAL A 54 -8.42 -5.36 3.84
CA VAL A 54 -7.97 -5.94 2.58
C VAL A 54 -9.06 -6.84 2.04
N GLY A 55 -9.36 -6.71 0.77
CA GLY A 55 -10.36 -7.51 0.10
C GLY A 55 -10.02 -7.73 -1.36
N ASP A 56 -11.00 -8.19 -2.11
CA ASP A 56 -10.85 -8.49 -3.52
C ASP A 56 -12.04 -7.92 -4.28
N ARG A 57 -11.78 -7.23 -5.37
CA ARG A 57 -12.81 -6.77 -6.29
C ARG A 57 -12.50 -7.25 -7.68
N ALA A 58 -13.31 -8.16 -8.19
CA ALA A 58 -13.15 -8.71 -9.53
C ALA A 58 -11.72 -9.24 -9.77
N GLY A 59 -11.16 -9.92 -8.78
CA GLY A 59 -9.83 -10.51 -8.87
C GLY A 59 -8.68 -9.56 -8.55
N ARG A 60 -8.97 -8.31 -8.19
CA ARG A 60 -7.95 -7.31 -7.87
C ARG A 60 -7.87 -7.09 -6.36
N PRO A 61 -6.68 -7.17 -5.77
CA PRO A 61 -6.56 -6.89 -4.34
C PRO A 61 -6.79 -5.41 -4.08
N VAL A 62 -7.59 -5.13 -3.06
CA VAL A 62 -7.95 -3.76 -2.68
C VAL A 62 -7.81 -3.58 -1.18
N VAL A 63 -7.69 -2.33 -0.75
CA VAL A 63 -7.88 -1.95 0.65
C VAL A 63 -9.05 -0.97 0.72
N VAL A 64 -9.94 -1.20 1.68
CA VAL A 64 -11.11 -0.33 1.93
C VAL A 64 -10.79 0.57 3.10
N SER A 65 -10.84 1.88 2.89
CA SER A 65 -10.55 2.85 3.93
C SER A 65 -11.55 2.74 5.08
N PRO A 66 -11.09 2.83 6.34
CA PRO A 66 -12.01 2.77 7.48
C PRO A 66 -12.87 4.02 7.63
N VAL A 67 -12.51 5.14 6.99
CA VAL A 67 -13.22 6.40 7.18
C VAL A 67 -14.45 6.49 6.28
N TYR A 68 -14.26 6.57 4.97
CA TYR A 68 -15.38 6.72 4.04
C TYR A 68 -15.65 5.48 3.19
N LYS A 69 -14.94 4.41 3.47
CA LYS A 69 -15.16 3.10 2.83
C LYS A 69 -14.86 3.05 1.34
N GLN A 70 -14.10 4.00 0.80
CA GLN A 70 -13.64 3.88 -0.56
C GLN A 70 -12.58 2.78 -0.69
N ALA A 71 -12.61 2.09 -1.81
CA ALA A 71 -11.67 1.02 -2.11
C ALA A 71 -10.54 1.52 -3.00
N PHE A 72 -9.32 1.17 -2.66
CA PHE A 72 -8.12 1.51 -3.44
C PHE A 72 -7.47 0.23 -3.93
N ASP A 73 -7.16 0.21 -5.22
CA ASP A 73 -6.44 -0.90 -5.84
C ASP A 73 -5.01 -0.95 -5.26
N LEU A 74 -4.62 -2.09 -4.72
CA LEU A 74 -3.31 -2.22 -4.08
C LEU A 74 -2.16 -2.26 -5.08
N GLU A 75 -2.44 -2.49 -6.36
CA GLU A 75 -1.38 -2.48 -7.38
C GLU A 75 -1.21 -1.11 -8.02
N THR A 76 -2.29 -0.38 -8.25
CA THR A 76 -2.24 0.88 -8.97
C THR A 76 -2.44 2.10 -8.08
N GLY A 77 -3.02 1.93 -6.91
CA GLY A 77 -3.39 3.04 -6.02
C GLY A 77 -4.66 3.77 -6.42
N ARG A 78 -5.30 3.35 -7.50
CA ARG A 78 -6.50 4.04 -7.98
C ARG A 78 -7.68 3.74 -7.08
N CYS A 79 -8.48 4.76 -6.83
CA CYS A 79 -9.74 4.59 -6.13
C CYS A 79 -10.76 3.96 -7.10
N LEU A 80 -11.36 2.84 -6.70
CA LEU A 80 -12.33 2.16 -7.54
C LEU A 80 -13.72 2.81 -7.48
N ASP A 81 -13.91 3.71 -6.54
CA ASP A 81 -15.18 4.42 -6.37
C ASP A 81 -15.13 5.84 -6.93
N ASP A 82 -13.95 6.31 -7.37
CA ASP A 82 -13.78 7.64 -7.95
C ASP A 82 -12.53 7.64 -8.84
N ASP A 83 -12.73 7.62 -10.16
CA ASP A 83 -11.66 7.53 -11.14
C ASP A 83 -10.68 8.70 -11.10
N ALA A 84 -11.09 9.83 -10.54
CA ALA A 84 -10.25 11.02 -10.49
C ALA A 84 -9.28 11.00 -9.31
N VAL A 85 -9.41 10.03 -8.40
CA VAL A 85 -8.65 9.99 -7.16
C VAL A 85 -7.79 8.73 -7.11
N GLY A 86 -6.61 8.87 -6.57
CA GLY A 86 -5.72 7.76 -6.31
C GLY A 86 -4.69 8.14 -5.27
N VAL A 87 -3.91 7.17 -4.85
CA VAL A 87 -2.80 7.38 -3.93
C VAL A 87 -1.51 6.90 -4.56
N PRO A 88 -0.37 7.51 -4.23
CA PRO A 88 0.91 7.00 -4.71
C PRO A 88 1.15 5.58 -4.25
N VAL A 89 1.63 4.73 -5.16
CA VAL A 89 2.07 3.39 -4.83
C VAL A 89 3.58 3.35 -4.83
N TYR A 90 4.13 2.48 -4.00
CA TYR A 90 5.55 2.26 -3.88
C TYR A 90 5.86 0.89 -4.46
N GLU A 91 7.05 0.74 -5.02
CA GLU A 91 7.51 -0.56 -5.45
C GLU A 91 8.03 -1.35 -4.27
N THR A 92 7.78 -2.63 -4.27
CA THR A 92 8.22 -3.53 -3.21
C THR A 92 8.99 -4.70 -3.80
N ALA A 93 9.91 -5.22 -3.00
CA ALA A 93 10.60 -6.46 -3.29
C ALA A 93 10.84 -7.20 -1.99
N VAL A 94 10.79 -8.52 -2.04
CA VAL A 94 11.14 -9.35 -0.90
C VAL A 94 12.39 -10.14 -1.29
N ASP A 95 13.46 -9.94 -0.53
CA ASP A 95 14.74 -10.58 -0.79
C ASP A 95 15.25 -11.20 0.49
N HIS A 96 15.43 -12.52 0.48
CA HIS A 96 15.86 -13.28 1.66
C HIS A 96 15.01 -12.97 2.90
N GLY A 97 13.70 -12.84 2.71
CA GLY A 97 12.76 -12.59 3.79
C GLY A 97 12.72 -11.15 4.28
N VAL A 98 13.40 -10.22 3.61
CA VAL A 98 13.41 -8.79 3.96
C VAL A 98 12.61 -8.01 2.94
N VAL A 99 11.70 -7.16 3.42
CA VAL A 99 10.86 -6.33 2.59
C VAL A 99 11.59 -5.02 2.28
N HIS A 100 11.71 -4.71 1.00
CA HIS A 100 12.29 -3.48 0.51
C HIS A 100 11.22 -2.63 -0.15
N VAL A 101 11.26 -1.33 0.08
CA VAL A 101 10.32 -0.37 -0.50
C VAL A 101 11.10 0.72 -1.21
N THR A 102 10.68 1.02 -2.43
CA THR A 102 11.28 2.07 -3.26
C THR A 102 10.25 3.16 -3.52
N ARG A 103 10.68 4.41 -3.42
CA ARG A 103 9.80 5.56 -3.61
C ARG A 103 9.20 5.58 -5.01
N PRO A 104 7.93 6.00 -5.15
CA PRO A 104 7.24 5.94 -6.43
C PRO A 104 7.86 6.83 -7.51
N GLY A 105 8.40 7.98 -7.14
CA GLY A 105 8.96 8.91 -8.13
C GLY A 105 10.33 8.55 -8.65
N THR A 106 11.03 7.61 -8.01
CA THR A 106 12.41 7.29 -8.37
C THR A 106 12.52 6.74 -9.78
N ARG A 107 11.62 5.88 -10.14
CA ARG A 107 11.62 5.28 -11.46
C ARG A 107 11.17 6.23 -12.54
N ALA A 108 10.15 7.01 -12.26
CA ALA A 108 9.60 7.94 -13.22
C ALA A 108 10.60 9.02 -13.64
N LEU A 109 11.59 9.31 -12.82
CA LEU A 109 12.62 10.30 -13.11
C LEU A 109 13.75 9.76 -13.97
N ARG A 110 13.75 8.48 -14.26
CA ARG A 110 14.80 7.87 -15.08
C ARG A 110 14.39 7.84 -16.52
N PRO A 111 15.27 8.28 -17.39
CA PRO A 111 15.01 8.17 -18.82
C PRO A 111 14.99 6.71 -19.25
#